data_25e3b006c929f6cd8a6c2bd018067d27
#
_entry.id   25e3b006c929f6cd8a6c2bd018067d27
#
_cell.length_a   1.000
_cell.length_b   1.000
_cell.length_c   1.000
_cell.angle_alpha   90.00
_cell.angle_beta   90.00
_cell.angle_gamma   90.00
#
_symmetry.space_group_name_H-M   'P 1'
#
loop_
_entity.id
_entity.type
_entity.pdbx_description
1 polymer ?
#
loop_
_entity_poly.entity_id
_entity_poly.type
_entity_poly.pdbx_seq_one_letter_code
_entity_poly.pdbx_strand_id
1 'polypeptide(L)'
;YSPVEGVEIYEVIRKRLFENLGDERIRKEVAQSYFDLYQKLGTDIPSEAKEIEYRERIEHSYPFHPELIDVLYERWGSFPTFQRTRGVLRLLAEIVADLYNRKIPSPLIQSSLVNLENQAIRREFIKHIGNEFESVIAADIAGKNAKAPKIDKDMGSEYATYGIATGIATSVFLYSFSGAARKETTLPRIRIALLREGIPSTIVGDAIGKLEEELWYFHSEKKQYAFRNQPNLNRVIVDKEETISDLRIKEKLYESIQSNCGKAFDVYLWPEIASDIPDNKSLKLVLLSPEYAYNPEESNKRASEFFEKAGTGFRVYKNTLFVLALESAQYLNLSKSLKRFLAILE
;
A
#
# COMPACT_ATOMS: atom_id res chain seq x y z
N TYR A 1 -22.83 36.58 11.69
CA TYR A 1 -22.96 35.12 11.92
C TYR A 1 -21.63 34.63 12.43
N SER A 2 -21.56 34.27 13.73
CA SER A 2 -20.41 33.59 14.28
C SER A 2 -20.35 32.17 13.72
N PRO A 3 -19.21 31.65 13.29
CA PRO A 3 -19.08 30.24 12.94
C PRO A 3 -19.44 29.40 14.18
N VAL A 4 -20.27 28.37 14.02
CA VAL A 4 -20.56 27.39 15.07
C VAL A 4 -19.26 26.62 15.31
N GLU A 5 -18.70 26.71 16.50
CA GLU A 5 -17.42 26.06 16.87
C GLU A 5 -17.60 25.06 18.02
N GLY A 6 -16.80 24.01 18.01
CA GLY A 6 -16.74 23.00 19.08
C GLY A 6 -18.04 22.19 19.25
N VAL A 7 -18.54 22.08 20.47
CA VAL A 7 -19.68 21.22 20.85
C VAL A 7 -20.99 21.63 20.16
N GLU A 8 -21.17 22.90 19.82
CA GLU A 8 -22.39 23.41 19.17
C GLU A 8 -22.66 22.74 17.81
N ILE A 9 -21.62 22.37 17.05
CA ILE A 9 -21.80 21.70 15.76
C ILE A 9 -22.47 20.34 15.93
N TYR A 10 -22.14 19.58 16.97
CA TYR A 10 -22.74 18.28 17.24
C TYR A 10 -24.26 18.40 17.51
N GLU A 11 -24.66 19.41 18.24
CA GLU A 11 -26.08 19.69 18.49
C GLU A 11 -26.84 20.08 17.23
N VAL A 12 -26.24 20.92 16.38
CA VAL A 12 -26.84 21.30 15.09
C VAL A 12 -27.03 20.08 14.21
N ILE A 13 -26.03 19.21 14.10
CA ILE A 13 -26.09 17.97 13.33
C ILE A 13 -27.20 17.07 13.86
N ARG A 14 -27.24 16.83 15.16
CA ARG A 14 -28.27 15.99 15.79
C ARG A 14 -29.68 16.48 15.54
N LYS A 15 -29.96 17.74 15.83
CA LYS A 15 -31.28 18.36 15.68
C LYS A 15 -31.77 18.40 14.23
N ARG A 16 -30.85 18.41 13.26
CA ARG A 16 -31.19 18.48 11.83
C ARG A 16 -31.35 17.14 11.15
N LEU A 17 -30.64 16.10 11.64
CA LEU A 17 -30.62 14.78 11.02
C LEU A 17 -31.56 13.77 11.70
N PHE A 18 -31.90 13.98 12.97
CA PHE A 18 -32.67 13.01 13.73
C PHE A 18 -33.83 13.68 14.50
N GLU A 19 -34.98 13.09 14.41
CA GLU A 19 -36.15 13.45 15.27
C GLU A 19 -35.95 12.98 16.69
N ASN A 20 -35.38 11.76 16.85
CA ASN A 20 -35.11 11.14 18.15
C ASN A 20 -33.83 10.29 18.03
N LEU A 21 -32.96 10.36 19.03
CA LEU A 21 -31.72 9.58 19.13
C LEU A 21 -31.84 8.39 20.11
N GLY A 22 -33.05 8.06 20.54
CA GLY A 22 -33.23 7.01 21.52
C GLY A 22 -32.91 7.44 22.97
N ASP A 23 -32.69 6.42 23.84
CA ASP A 23 -32.44 6.63 25.27
C ASP A 23 -31.04 7.26 25.50
N GLU A 24 -31.00 8.27 26.37
CA GLU A 24 -29.76 8.91 26.78
C GLU A 24 -28.76 7.94 27.43
N ARG A 25 -29.28 6.91 28.10
CA ARG A 25 -28.45 5.83 28.69
C ARG A 25 -27.61 5.13 27.63
N ILE A 26 -28.17 4.82 26.46
CA ILE A 26 -27.47 4.16 25.36
C ILE A 26 -26.27 5.02 24.90
N ARG A 27 -26.47 6.33 24.79
CA ARG A 27 -25.39 7.25 24.39
C ARG A 27 -24.22 7.23 25.38
N LYS A 28 -24.54 7.26 26.69
CA LYS A 28 -23.55 7.19 27.76
C LYS A 28 -22.83 5.85 27.79
N GLU A 29 -23.56 4.75 27.63
CA GLU A 29 -22.98 3.40 27.56
C GLU A 29 -22.04 3.24 26.37
N VAL A 30 -22.43 3.72 25.20
CA VAL A 30 -21.55 3.70 23.99
C VAL A 30 -20.31 4.56 24.21
N ALA A 31 -20.46 5.78 24.73
CA ALA A 31 -19.32 6.66 25.00
C ALA A 31 -18.35 6.03 26.00
N GLN A 32 -18.87 5.39 27.04
CA GLN A 32 -18.05 4.70 28.04
C GLN A 32 -17.36 3.46 27.44
N SER A 33 -18.04 2.65 26.64
CA SER A 33 -17.45 1.47 25.97
C SER A 33 -16.25 1.87 25.08
N TYR A 34 -16.38 2.93 24.29
CA TYR A 34 -15.26 3.43 23.47
C TYR A 34 -14.14 4.02 24.32
N PHE A 35 -14.45 4.73 25.38
CA PHE A 35 -13.45 5.25 26.31
C PHE A 35 -12.65 4.12 26.94
N ASP A 36 -13.32 3.06 27.42
CA ASP A 36 -12.65 1.89 28.02
C ASP A 36 -11.80 1.14 26.99
N LEU A 37 -12.26 1.04 25.73
CA LEU A 37 -11.48 0.51 24.64
C LEU A 37 -10.20 1.32 24.40
N TYR A 38 -10.31 2.65 24.38
CA TYR A 38 -9.20 3.55 24.14
C TYR A 38 -8.19 3.54 25.28
N GLN A 39 -8.63 3.39 26.52
CA GLN A 39 -7.73 3.19 27.66
C GLN A 39 -6.88 1.91 27.50
N LYS A 40 -7.49 0.81 27.03
CA LYS A 40 -6.80 -0.46 26.79
C LYS A 40 -5.78 -0.41 25.65
N LEU A 41 -6.00 0.44 24.64
CA LEU A 41 -5.12 0.58 23.49
C LEU A 41 -3.84 1.38 23.78
N GLY A 42 -3.78 2.11 24.90
CA GLY A 42 -2.56 2.76 25.40
C GLY A 42 -1.94 3.73 24.39
N THR A 43 -0.72 3.45 23.94
CA THR A 43 0.05 4.28 22.99
C THR A 43 -0.35 4.05 21.52
N ASP A 44 -1.22 3.11 21.26
CA ASP A 44 -1.65 2.74 19.91
C ASP A 44 -2.61 3.75 19.28
N ILE A 45 -3.13 4.66 20.05
CA ILE A 45 -4.06 5.72 19.65
C ILE A 45 -3.55 7.10 20.09
N PRO A 46 -4.11 8.21 19.56
CA PRO A 46 -3.78 9.55 20.00
C PRO A 46 -4.04 9.76 21.49
N SER A 47 -3.19 10.55 22.17
CA SER A 47 -3.28 10.79 23.63
C SER A 47 -4.60 11.43 24.02
N GLU A 48 -5.09 12.37 23.21
CA GLU A 48 -6.36 13.06 23.44
C GLU A 48 -7.59 12.13 23.47
N ALA A 49 -7.52 11.00 22.77
CA ALA A 49 -8.64 10.03 22.75
C ALA A 49 -8.84 9.30 24.10
N LYS A 50 -7.86 9.39 25.00
CA LYS A 50 -7.91 8.80 26.35
C LYS A 50 -8.34 9.78 27.45
N GLU A 51 -8.56 11.02 27.08
CA GLU A 51 -9.00 12.05 28.02
C GLU A 51 -10.53 11.99 28.22
N ILE A 52 -10.99 12.45 29.39
CA ILE A 52 -12.43 12.45 29.73
C ILE A 52 -13.21 13.32 28.76
N GLU A 53 -12.64 14.43 28.34
CA GLU A 53 -13.19 15.34 27.36
C GLU A 53 -13.50 14.65 26.03
N TYR A 54 -12.72 13.65 25.63
CA TYR A 54 -12.98 12.90 24.43
C TYR A 54 -14.16 11.95 24.57
N ARG A 55 -14.34 11.34 25.72
CA ARG A 55 -15.56 10.56 26.05
C ARG A 55 -16.80 11.44 25.98
N GLU A 56 -16.75 12.64 26.54
CA GLU A 56 -17.85 13.62 26.47
C GLU A 56 -18.12 14.03 25.02
N ARG A 57 -17.08 14.21 24.21
CA ARG A 57 -17.24 14.46 22.77
C ARG A 57 -17.96 13.31 22.08
N ILE A 58 -17.65 12.04 22.37
CA ILE A 58 -18.34 10.88 21.81
C ILE A 58 -19.82 10.91 22.21
N GLU A 59 -20.15 11.19 23.45
CA GLU A 59 -21.55 11.30 23.91
C GLU A 59 -22.30 12.43 23.19
N HIS A 60 -21.68 13.58 23.00
CA HIS A 60 -22.29 14.72 22.33
C HIS A 60 -22.42 14.52 20.82
N SER A 61 -21.49 13.83 20.17
CA SER A 61 -21.50 13.59 18.72
C SER A 61 -22.35 12.39 18.29
N TYR A 62 -22.80 11.55 19.24
CA TYR A 62 -23.60 10.36 18.95
C TYR A 62 -24.79 10.66 18.00
N PRO A 63 -25.04 9.84 16.98
CA PRO A 63 -24.46 8.52 16.68
C PRO A 63 -23.17 8.54 15.84
N PHE A 64 -22.59 9.70 15.60
CA PHE A 64 -21.34 9.82 14.86
C PHE A 64 -20.14 9.77 15.79
N HIS A 65 -19.06 9.15 15.31
CA HIS A 65 -17.76 9.31 15.96
C HIS A 65 -17.23 10.74 15.76
N PRO A 66 -16.63 11.39 16.78
CA PRO A 66 -16.11 12.76 16.68
C PRO A 66 -15.19 12.95 15.46
N GLU A 67 -14.28 11.99 15.20
CA GLU A 67 -13.35 12.06 14.08
C GLU A 67 -14.02 12.21 12.71
N LEU A 68 -15.19 11.59 12.50
CA LEU A 68 -15.89 11.75 11.23
C LEU A 68 -16.38 13.19 11.06
N ILE A 69 -16.92 13.77 12.12
CA ILE A 69 -17.41 15.15 12.08
C ILE A 69 -16.24 16.11 11.91
N ASP A 70 -15.14 15.91 12.65
CA ASP A 70 -13.94 16.76 12.57
C ASP A 70 -13.35 16.73 11.16
N VAL A 71 -13.21 15.56 10.55
CA VAL A 71 -12.72 15.44 9.18
C VAL A 71 -13.60 16.18 8.20
N LEU A 72 -14.91 15.99 8.28
CA LEU A 72 -15.84 16.63 7.37
C LEU A 72 -15.94 18.14 7.61
N TYR A 73 -15.89 18.60 8.83
CA TYR A 73 -16.05 19.99 9.18
C TYR A 73 -14.78 20.81 9.02
N GLU A 74 -13.62 20.29 9.50
CA GLU A 74 -12.36 21.02 9.49
C GLU A 74 -11.61 20.86 8.17
N ARG A 75 -11.56 19.62 7.62
CA ARG A 75 -10.81 19.37 6.39
C ARG A 75 -11.66 19.63 5.15
N TRP A 76 -12.78 18.94 4.99
CA TRP A 76 -13.67 19.13 3.84
C TRP A 76 -14.38 20.47 3.88
N GLY A 77 -14.80 20.93 5.06
CA GLY A 77 -15.39 22.24 5.28
C GLY A 77 -14.47 23.42 4.94
N SER A 78 -13.17 23.19 4.77
CA SER A 78 -12.21 24.21 4.32
C SER A 78 -12.25 24.45 2.80
N PHE A 79 -12.87 23.56 2.01
CA PHE A 79 -13.10 23.81 0.59
C PHE A 79 -14.20 24.88 0.40
N PRO A 80 -13.95 25.94 -0.36
CA PRO A 80 -14.95 27.00 -0.57
C PRO A 80 -16.28 26.48 -1.13
N THR A 81 -16.20 25.44 -1.97
CA THR A 81 -17.37 24.81 -2.62
C THR A 81 -18.18 23.89 -1.71
N PHE A 82 -17.63 23.46 -0.57
CA PHE A 82 -18.28 22.49 0.32
C PHE A 82 -19.43 23.08 1.15
N GLN A 83 -19.47 24.41 1.31
CA GLN A 83 -20.49 25.11 2.11
C GLN A 83 -20.56 24.63 3.58
N ARG A 84 -19.41 24.31 4.16
CA ARG A 84 -19.19 23.92 5.57
C ARG A 84 -20.37 23.17 6.21
N THR A 85 -21.16 23.79 7.10
CA THR A 85 -22.24 23.11 7.84
C THR A 85 -23.28 22.44 6.93
N ARG A 86 -23.68 23.09 5.82
CA ARG A 86 -24.67 22.51 4.89
C ARG A 86 -24.11 21.30 4.14
N GLY A 87 -22.85 21.37 3.73
CA GLY A 87 -22.18 20.24 3.08
C GLY A 87 -22.03 19.05 4.01
N VAL A 88 -21.62 19.30 5.26
CA VAL A 88 -21.52 18.25 6.29
C VAL A 88 -22.88 17.58 6.53
N LEU A 89 -23.93 18.38 6.75
CA LEU A 89 -25.27 17.82 6.99
C LEU A 89 -25.78 16.97 5.84
N ARG A 90 -25.60 17.43 4.58
CA ARG A 90 -26.02 16.66 3.41
C ARG A 90 -25.27 15.34 3.31
N LEU A 91 -23.94 15.38 3.48
CA LEU A 91 -23.12 14.18 3.39
C LEU A 91 -23.39 13.18 4.51
N LEU A 92 -23.57 13.66 5.74
CA LEU A 92 -23.95 12.80 6.87
C LEU A 92 -25.32 12.16 6.68
N ALA A 93 -26.29 12.89 6.09
CA ALA A 93 -27.60 12.33 5.75
C ALA A 93 -27.49 11.17 4.75
N GLU A 94 -26.68 11.33 3.69
CA GLU A 94 -26.41 10.26 2.71
C GLU A 94 -25.72 9.05 3.35
N ILE A 95 -24.75 9.29 4.25
CA ILE A 95 -24.04 8.22 4.97
C ILE A 95 -25.02 7.44 5.86
N VAL A 96 -25.89 8.13 6.61
CA VAL A 96 -26.89 7.48 7.45
C VAL A 96 -27.88 6.66 6.61
N ALA A 97 -28.37 7.23 5.51
CA ALA A 97 -29.29 6.54 4.61
C ALA A 97 -28.64 5.27 4.00
N ASP A 98 -27.38 5.35 3.58
CA ASP A 98 -26.63 4.20 3.04
C ASP A 98 -26.45 3.09 4.09
N LEU A 99 -26.02 3.44 5.29
CA LEU A 99 -25.83 2.48 6.39
C LEU A 99 -27.15 1.81 6.80
N TYR A 100 -28.23 2.58 6.87
CA TYR A 100 -29.57 2.07 7.16
C TYR A 100 -30.03 1.07 6.10
N ASN A 101 -29.89 1.42 4.82
CA ASN A 101 -30.30 0.56 3.71
C ASN A 101 -29.47 -0.73 3.65
N ARG A 102 -28.18 -0.67 3.95
CA ARG A 102 -27.27 -1.84 4.00
C ARG A 102 -27.39 -2.63 5.30
N LYS A 103 -28.15 -2.12 6.29
CA LYS A 103 -28.32 -2.74 7.61
C LYS A 103 -27.00 -3.01 8.33
N ILE A 104 -26.06 -2.06 8.27
CA ILE A 104 -24.76 -2.18 8.91
C ILE A 104 -24.88 -1.90 10.40
N PRO A 105 -24.68 -2.89 11.28
CA PRO A 105 -24.71 -2.68 12.72
C PRO A 105 -23.42 -2.01 13.18
N SER A 106 -23.51 -0.83 13.77
CA SER A 106 -22.39 -0.18 14.42
C SER A 106 -22.87 0.73 15.55
N PRO A 107 -22.20 0.69 16.72
CA PRO A 107 -22.55 1.58 17.84
C PRO A 107 -22.31 3.05 17.50
N LEU A 108 -21.27 3.35 16.70
CA LEU A 108 -20.96 4.68 16.19
C LEU A 108 -20.69 4.65 14.70
N ILE A 109 -21.08 5.70 14.01
CA ILE A 109 -20.77 5.91 12.59
C ILE A 109 -19.37 6.52 12.49
N GLN A 110 -18.40 5.68 12.11
CA GLN A 110 -16.99 6.04 11.96
C GLN A 110 -16.63 6.32 10.50
N SER A 111 -15.49 6.97 10.25
CA SER A 111 -14.98 7.28 8.91
C SER A 111 -14.81 6.03 8.05
N SER A 112 -14.43 4.91 8.65
CA SER A 112 -14.27 3.61 7.99
C SER A 112 -15.56 3.01 7.41
N LEU A 113 -16.73 3.49 7.86
CA LEU A 113 -18.04 3.01 7.40
C LEU A 113 -18.61 3.81 6.23
N VAL A 114 -17.95 4.87 5.82
CA VAL A 114 -18.34 5.68 4.66
C VAL A 114 -18.21 4.86 3.39
N ASN A 115 -19.31 4.68 2.68
CA ASN A 115 -19.35 3.83 1.50
C ASN A 115 -19.07 4.62 0.22
N LEU A 116 -17.85 4.53 -0.31
CA LEU A 116 -17.46 5.16 -1.57
C LEU A 116 -17.94 4.40 -2.82
N GLU A 117 -18.59 3.22 -2.70
CA GLU A 117 -19.35 2.62 -3.80
C GLU A 117 -20.67 3.35 -4.04
N ASN A 118 -21.26 3.94 -2.99
CA ASN A 118 -22.45 4.75 -3.13
C ASN A 118 -22.14 5.99 -3.98
N GLN A 119 -22.79 6.08 -5.13
CA GLN A 119 -22.52 7.15 -6.10
C GLN A 119 -22.89 8.54 -5.57
N ALA A 120 -23.93 8.66 -4.72
CA ALA A 120 -24.30 9.95 -4.14
C ALA A 120 -23.21 10.46 -3.21
N ILE A 121 -22.72 9.60 -2.31
CA ILE A 121 -21.60 9.92 -1.40
C ILE A 121 -20.33 10.24 -2.20
N ARG A 122 -19.95 9.38 -3.14
CA ARG A 122 -18.75 9.57 -3.95
C ARG A 122 -18.77 10.88 -4.75
N ARG A 123 -19.85 11.19 -5.45
CA ARG A 123 -20.00 12.44 -6.20
C ARG A 123 -19.91 13.66 -5.31
N GLU A 124 -20.40 13.57 -4.07
CA GLU A 124 -20.31 14.65 -3.12
C GLU A 124 -18.85 15.00 -2.78
N PHE A 125 -17.98 14.01 -2.65
CA PHE A 125 -16.55 14.24 -2.46
C PHE A 125 -15.84 14.72 -3.74
N ILE A 126 -16.05 14.00 -4.85
CA ILE A 126 -15.35 14.24 -6.12
C ILE A 126 -15.52 15.66 -6.65
N LYS A 127 -16.69 16.26 -6.50
CA LYS A 127 -16.93 17.63 -6.98
C LYS A 127 -16.04 18.69 -6.30
N HIS A 128 -15.38 18.36 -5.17
CA HIS A 128 -14.51 19.28 -4.44
C HIS A 128 -13.02 19.06 -4.70
N ILE A 129 -12.64 17.85 -5.08
CA ILE A 129 -11.23 17.44 -5.24
C ILE A 129 -10.82 17.18 -6.69
N GLY A 130 -11.80 16.99 -7.60
CA GLY A 130 -11.57 16.76 -9.02
C GLY A 130 -11.89 15.33 -9.48
N ASN A 131 -12.26 15.21 -10.76
CA ASN A 131 -12.69 13.94 -11.36
C ASN A 131 -11.55 12.91 -11.47
N GLU A 132 -10.30 13.34 -11.42
CA GLU A 132 -9.13 12.46 -11.41
C GLU A 132 -9.13 11.47 -10.24
N PHE A 133 -9.80 11.80 -9.13
CA PHE A 133 -9.93 10.90 -7.98
C PHE A 133 -10.99 9.82 -8.14
N GLU A 134 -11.82 9.87 -9.19
CA GLU A 134 -12.71 8.74 -9.54
C GLU A 134 -11.91 7.48 -9.84
N SER A 135 -10.81 7.60 -10.59
CA SER A 135 -9.92 6.48 -10.88
C SER A 135 -9.22 5.95 -9.64
N VAL A 136 -8.82 6.83 -8.72
CA VAL A 136 -8.21 6.47 -7.43
C VAL A 136 -9.17 5.62 -6.60
N ILE A 137 -10.42 6.09 -6.43
CA ILE A 137 -11.44 5.34 -5.69
C ILE A 137 -11.72 3.99 -6.35
N ALA A 138 -11.92 3.96 -7.68
CA ALA A 138 -12.27 2.75 -8.40
C ALA A 138 -11.15 1.70 -8.44
N ALA A 139 -9.88 2.12 -8.49
CA ALA A 139 -8.74 1.22 -8.49
C ALA A 139 -8.43 0.66 -7.10
N ASP A 140 -8.46 1.51 -6.07
CA ASP A 140 -7.90 1.17 -4.78
C ASP A 140 -8.94 0.94 -3.68
N ILE A 141 -10.04 1.74 -3.62
CA ILE A 141 -10.86 1.84 -2.41
C ILE A 141 -12.18 1.10 -2.56
N ALA A 142 -12.96 1.40 -3.60
CA ALA A 142 -14.34 0.95 -3.72
C ALA A 142 -14.73 0.72 -5.19
N GLY A 143 -15.24 -0.49 -5.47
CA GLY A 143 -15.65 -0.92 -6.79
C GLY A 143 -15.33 -2.40 -7.06
N LYS A 144 -15.87 -2.94 -8.14
CA LYS A 144 -15.77 -4.37 -8.48
C LYS A 144 -14.32 -4.90 -8.53
N ASN A 145 -13.38 -4.06 -8.96
CA ASN A 145 -11.97 -4.42 -9.13
C ASN A 145 -11.04 -3.71 -8.15
N ALA A 146 -11.57 -2.95 -7.21
CA ALA A 146 -10.78 -2.21 -6.22
C ALA A 146 -9.91 -3.16 -5.37
N LYS A 147 -8.71 -2.71 -5.05
CA LYS A 147 -7.70 -3.51 -4.35
C LYS A 147 -8.06 -3.74 -2.89
N ALA A 148 -8.49 -2.73 -2.14
CA ALA A 148 -8.77 -2.87 -0.71
C ALA A 148 -9.82 -3.94 -0.38
N PRO A 149 -10.97 -4.07 -1.08
CA PRO A 149 -11.89 -5.17 -0.86
C PRO A 149 -11.33 -6.56 -1.21
N LYS A 150 -10.35 -6.65 -2.11
CA LYS A 150 -9.65 -7.91 -2.40
C LYS A 150 -8.71 -8.26 -1.26
N ILE A 151 -7.94 -7.30 -0.76
CA ILE A 151 -7.07 -7.47 0.41
C ILE A 151 -7.88 -7.97 1.61
N ASP A 152 -9.07 -7.41 1.88
CA ASP A 152 -9.96 -7.89 2.94
C ASP A 152 -10.29 -9.37 2.80
N LYS A 153 -10.54 -9.86 1.59
CA LYS A 153 -10.84 -11.27 1.33
C LYS A 153 -9.60 -12.16 1.46
N ASP A 154 -8.47 -11.70 0.96
CA ASP A 154 -7.21 -12.46 0.92
C ASP A 154 -6.57 -12.60 2.30
N MET A 155 -6.76 -11.61 3.18
CA MET A 155 -6.27 -11.63 4.56
C MET A 155 -7.12 -12.51 5.50
N GLY A 156 -8.32 -12.90 5.08
CA GLY A 156 -9.15 -13.84 5.81
C GLY A 156 -10.50 -13.30 6.28
N SER A 157 -11.29 -14.20 6.89
CA SER A 157 -12.71 -13.94 7.21
C SER A 157 -12.92 -12.77 8.17
N GLU A 158 -12.02 -12.54 9.10
CA GLU A 158 -12.11 -11.44 10.06
C GLU A 158 -11.97 -10.09 9.35
N TYR A 159 -10.98 -9.96 8.46
CA TYR A 159 -10.79 -8.75 7.65
C TYR A 159 -11.98 -8.51 6.72
N ALA A 160 -12.46 -9.55 6.06
CA ALA A 160 -13.60 -9.47 5.16
C ALA A 160 -14.91 -9.10 5.89
N THR A 161 -15.14 -9.64 7.07
CA THR A 161 -16.35 -9.38 7.86
C THR A 161 -16.43 -7.93 8.29
N TYR A 162 -15.33 -7.36 8.75
CA TYR A 162 -15.26 -5.98 9.22
C TYR A 162 -14.88 -4.96 8.14
N GLY A 163 -14.41 -5.43 6.97
CA GLY A 163 -13.93 -4.56 5.89
C GLY A 163 -12.74 -3.71 6.34
N ILE A 164 -11.73 -4.33 6.96
CA ILE A 164 -10.62 -3.62 7.62
C ILE A 164 -9.79 -2.82 6.64
N ALA A 165 -9.30 -3.45 5.55
CA ALA A 165 -8.50 -2.78 4.54
C ALA A 165 -9.31 -1.70 3.81
N THR A 166 -10.57 -2.00 3.46
CA THR A 166 -11.50 -1.04 2.84
C THR A 166 -11.78 0.13 3.77
N GLY A 167 -12.01 -0.12 5.06
CA GLY A 167 -12.25 0.91 6.07
C GLY A 167 -11.05 1.81 6.31
N ILE A 168 -9.83 1.24 6.33
CA ILE A 168 -8.57 2.00 6.41
C ILE A 168 -8.41 2.88 5.18
N ALA A 169 -8.54 2.30 3.98
CA ALA A 169 -8.40 3.04 2.73
C ALA A 169 -9.41 4.20 2.64
N THR A 170 -10.67 3.95 3.00
CA THR A 170 -11.70 5.00 3.07
C THR A 170 -11.35 6.08 4.07
N SER A 171 -10.92 5.73 5.27
CA SER A 171 -10.54 6.69 6.30
C SER A 171 -9.37 7.55 5.83
N VAL A 172 -8.29 6.94 5.32
CA VAL A 172 -7.14 7.67 4.80
C VAL A 172 -7.53 8.57 3.64
N PHE A 173 -8.42 8.12 2.75
CA PHE A 173 -8.93 8.97 1.67
C PHE A 173 -9.62 10.23 2.21
N LEU A 174 -10.51 10.08 3.18
CA LEU A 174 -11.19 11.23 3.80
C LEU A 174 -10.22 12.20 4.47
N TYR A 175 -9.17 11.68 5.10
CA TYR A 175 -8.13 12.48 5.74
C TYR A 175 -7.16 13.15 4.76
N SER A 176 -7.06 12.69 3.51
CA SER A 176 -6.05 13.16 2.55
C SER A 176 -6.31 14.56 1.99
N PHE A 177 -7.53 15.09 2.16
CA PHE A 177 -7.95 16.33 1.49
C PHE A 177 -8.27 17.43 2.48
N SER A 178 -7.87 18.66 2.10
CA SER A 178 -8.21 19.92 2.77
C SER A 178 -8.05 21.07 1.79
N GLY A 179 -8.91 22.07 1.85
CA GLY A 179 -8.82 23.25 0.98
C GLY A 179 -7.62 24.16 1.27
N ALA A 180 -6.98 24.02 2.46
CA ALA A 180 -5.84 24.86 2.83
C ALA A 180 -4.49 24.21 2.54
N ALA A 181 -4.35 22.89 2.71
CA ALA A 181 -3.14 22.11 2.40
C ALA A 181 -3.48 20.63 2.45
N ARG A 182 -2.72 19.80 1.69
CA ARG A 182 -2.79 18.36 1.85
C ARG A 182 -2.35 17.98 3.27
N LYS A 183 -3.17 17.18 3.94
CA LYS A 183 -2.85 16.67 5.26
C LYS A 183 -2.81 15.15 5.20
N GLU A 184 -1.71 14.62 5.64
CA GLU A 184 -1.52 13.19 5.83
C GLU A 184 -2.16 12.75 7.16
N THR A 185 -2.34 11.45 7.35
CA THR A 185 -2.82 10.87 8.60
C THR A 185 -1.84 9.85 9.17
N THR A 186 -1.95 9.56 10.44
CA THR A 186 -1.08 8.64 11.16
C THR A 186 -1.82 7.36 11.55
N LEU A 187 -1.07 6.27 11.79
CA LEU A 187 -1.65 5.00 12.23
C LEU A 187 -2.52 5.13 13.49
N PRO A 188 -2.10 5.85 14.55
CA PRO A 188 -2.97 6.08 15.70
C PRO A 188 -4.32 6.72 15.36
N ARG A 189 -4.33 7.68 14.42
CA ARG A 189 -5.57 8.34 13.95
C ARG A 189 -6.45 7.40 13.13
N ILE A 190 -5.85 6.55 12.30
CA ILE A 190 -6.57 5.52 11.54
C ILE A 190 -7.23 4.52 12.50
N ARG A 191 -6.56 4.13 13.58
CA ARG A 191 -7.12 3.20 14.57
C ARG A 191 -8.41 3.73 15.19
N ILE A 192 -8.45 4.97 15.65
CA ILE A 192 -9.68 5.54 16.21
C ILE A 192 -10.80 5.76 15.17
N ALA A 193 -10.45 5.89 13.89
CA ALA A 193 -11.41 5.98 12.81
C ALA A 193 -12.06 4.63 12.44
N LEU A 194 -11.52 3.50 12.94
CA LEU A 194 -11.93 2.14 12.55
C LEU A 194 -12.23 1.23 13.74
N LEU A 195 -11.41 1.30 14.82
CA LEU A 195 -11.52 0.34 15.91
C LEU A 195 -12.83 0.51 16.70
N ARG A 196 -13.43 -0.62 17.00
CA ARG A 196 -14.60 -0.78 17.87
C ARG A 196 -14.48 -2.09 18.61
N GLU A 197 -15.34 -2.34 19.57
CA GLU A 197 -15.35 -3.60 20.31
C GLU A 197 -15.40 -4.81 19.36
N GLY A 198 -14.59 -5.81 19.64
CA GLY A 198 -14.43 -7.02 18.82
C GLY A 198 -13.39 -6.93 17.70
N ILE A 199 -12.75 -5.76 17.45
CA ILE A 199 -11.69 -5.62 16.45
C ILE A 199 -10.33 -5.47 17.16
N PRO A 200 -9.40 -6.45 17.04
CA PRO A 200 -8.04 -6.33 17.60
C PRO A 200 -7.24 -5.21 16.91
N SER A 201 -6.47 -4.43 17.70
CA SER A 201 -5.68 -3.32 17.14
C SER A 201 -4.55 -3.76 16.22
N THR A 202 -4.06 -4.98 16.40
CA THR A 202 -2.95 -5.56 15.61
C THR A 202 -3.30 -5.71 14.14
N ILE A 203 -4.54 -6.11 13.82
CA ILE A 203 -4.96 -6.33 12.42
C ILE A 203 -4.94 -5.06 11.57
N VAL A 204 -5.02 -3.88 12.19
CA VAL A 204 -4.91 -2.60 11.47
C VAL A 204 -3.49 -2.40 10.94
N GLY A 205 -2.47 -2.78 11.72
CA GLY A 205 -1.07 -2.70 11.30
C GLY A 205 -0.77 -3.64 10.14
N ASP A 206 -1.26 -4.87 10.21
CA ASP A 206 -1.08 -5.88 9.15
C ASP A 206 -1.77 -5.45 7.84
N ALA A 207 -2.99 -4.94 7.94
CA ALA A 207 -3.72 -4.45 6.77
C ALA A 207 -3.05 -3.24 6.13
N ILE A 208 -2.48 -2.31 6.91
CA ILE A 208 -1.72 -1.17 6.37
C ILE A 208 -0.51 -1.65 5.59
N GLY A 209 0.25 -2.63 6.07
CA GLY A 209 1.37 -3.22 5.33
C GLY A 209 0.94 -3.72 3.95
N LYS A 210 -0.20 -4.43 3.88
CA LYS A 210 -0.75 -4.88 2.60
C LYS A 210 -1.23 -3.75 1.70
N LEU A 211 -1.85 -2.72 2.26
CA LEU A 211 -2.28 -1.55 1.50
C LEU A 211 -1.07 -0.79 0.90
N GLU A 212 0.04 -0.66 1.63
CA GLU A 212 1.29 -0.07 1.13
C GLU A 212 1.90 -0.87 -0.04
N GLU A 213 1.80 -2.21 0.01
CA GLU A 213 2.31 -3.11 -1.02
C GLU A 213 1.45 -3.11 -2.29
N GLU A 214 0.13 -3.06 -2.17
CA GLU A 214 -0.78 -3.39 -3.26
C GLU A 214 -1.53 -2.22 -3.89
N LEU A 215 -1.76 -1.12 -3.15
CA LEU A 215 -2.52 0.00 -3.67
C LEU A 215 -1.69 0.89 -4.60
N TRP A 216 -2.31 1.39 -5.66
CA TRP A 216 -1.67 2.23 -6.67
C TRP A 216 -1.45 3.67 -6.22
N TYR A 217 -2.40 4.23 -5.51
CA TYR A 217 -2.46 5.66 -5.18
C TYR A 217 -2.28 5.94 -3.68
N PHE A 218 -1.96 4.91 -2.91
CA PHE A 218 -1.69 5.00 -1.48
C PHE A 218 -0.22 5.33 -1.24
N HIS A 219 0.04 6.45 -0.59
CA HIS A 219 1.38 6.94 -0.30
C HIS A 219 1.65 6.88 1.19
N SER A 220 2.84 6.43 1.54
CA SER A 220 3.36 6.35 2.91
C SER A 220 4.71 7.04 2.96
N GLU A 221 4.81 8.08 3.78
CA GLU A 221 6.06 8.79 4.06
C GLU A 221 6.21 8.99 5.57
N LYS A 222 7.28 8.47 6.17
CA LYS A 222 7.55 8.59 7.62
C LYS A 222 6.36 8.17 8.50
N LYS A 223 5.66 7.09 8.14
CA LYS A 223 4.45 6.58 8.81
C LYS A 223 3.26 7.56 8.78
N GLN A 224 3.22 8.40 7.79
CA GLN A 224 2.08 9.25 7.45
C GLN A 224 1.49 8.76 6.13
N TYR A 225 0.18 8.68 6.04
CA TYR A 225 -0.56 8.04 4.96
C TYR A 225 -1.48 9.04 4.27
N ALA A 226 -1.51 8.96 2.94
CA ALA A 226 -2.40 9.78 2.12
C ALA A 226 -2.69 9.14 0.76
N PHE A 227 -3.83 9.45 0.18
CA PHE A 227 -4.10 9.21 -1.23
C PHE A 227 -3.70 10.41 -2.08
N ARG A 228 -3.10 10.15 -3.24
CA ARG A 228 -2.74 11.14 -4.25
C ARG A 228 -3.28 10.68 -5.61
N ASN A 229 -3.43 11.60 -6.55
CA ASN A 229 -3.85 11.27 -7.92
C ASN A 229 -2.71 10.77 -8.82
N GLN A 230 -1.49 10.77 -8.30
CA GLN A 230 -0.32 10.17 -8.95
C GLN A 230 -0.06 8.79 -8.37
N PRO A 231 0.19 7.77 -9.20
CA PRO A 231 0.52 6.44 -8.71
C PRO A 231 1.77 6.45 -7.84
N ASN A 232 1.83 5.55 -6.89
CA ASN A 232 3.01 5.30 -6.08
C ASN A 232 4.10 4.67 -6.97
N LEU A 233 5.21 5.37 -7.17
CA LEU A 233 6.30 4.91 -8.03
C LEU A 233 6.84 3.53 -7.62
N ASN A 234 6.91 3.24 -6.32
CA ASN A 234 7.37 1.92 -5.88
C ASN A 234 6.41 0.82 -6.35
N ARG A 235 5.10 1.06 -6.32
CA ARG A 235 4.11 0.10 -6.82
C ARG A 235 4.22 -0.07 -8.34
N VAL A 236 4.40 1.02 -9.07
CA VAL A 236 4.62 0.96 -10.54
C VAL A 236 5.86 0.12 -10.86
N ILE A 237 6.97 0.32 -10.13
CA ILE A 237 8.20 -0.45 -10.31
C ILE A 237 7.95 -1.95 -10.04
N VAL A 238 7.27 -2.30 -8.95
CA VAL A 238 6.96 -3.70 -8.63
C VAL A 238 6.11 -4.36 -9.71
N ASP A 239 5.10 -3.66 -10.21
CA ASP A 239 4.26 -4.16 -11.31
C ASP A 239 5.07 -4.37 -12.60
N LYS A 240 5.97 -3.45 -12.91
CA LYS A 240 6.92 -3.58 -14.01
C LYS A 240 7.89 -4.75 -13.82
N GLU A 241 8.41 -4.94 -12.60
CA GLU A 241 9.26 -6.09 -12.29
C GLU A 241 8.57 -7.42 -12.66
N GLU A 242 7.26 -7.57 -12.42
CA GLU A 242 6.51 -8.79 -12.74
C GLU A 242 6.47 -9.07 -14.26
N THR A 243 6.56 -8.06 -15.10
CA THR A 243 6.52 -8.20 -16.57
C THR A 243 7.87 -8.52 -17.20
N ILE A 244 8.98 -8.35 -16.47
CA ILE A 244 10.33 -8.58 -16.99
C ILE A 244 10.64 -10.08 -17.02
N SER A 245 10.93 -10.60 -18.22
CA SER A 245 11.28 -12.00 -18.43
C SER A 245 12.73 -12.32 -18.01
N ASP A 246 12.98 -13.58 -17.65
CA ASP A 246 14.34 -14.07 -17.35
C ASP A 246 15.27 -13.92 -18.55
N LEU A 247 14.75 -14.02 -19.77
CA LEU A 247 15.52 -13.79 -20.99
C LEU A 247 16.07 -12.37 -21.01
N ARG A 248 15.25 -11.38 -20.69
CA ARG A 248 15.66 -9.97 -20.67
C ARG A 248 16.71 -9.69 -19.60
N ILE A 249 16.59 -10.36 -18.45
CA ILE A 249 17.61 -10.30 -17.39
C ILE A 249 18.95 -10.87 -17.88
N LYS A 250 18.92 -12.04 -18.55
CA LYS A 250 20.13 -12.65 -19.14
C LYS A 250 20.78 -11.75 -20.18
N GLU A 251 20.01 -11.19 -21.11
CA GLU A 251 20.52 -10.25 -22.13
C GLU A 251 21.22 -9.07 -21.47
N LYS A 252 20.58 -8.45 -20.46
CA LYS A 252 21.17 -7.31 -19.75
C LYS A 252 22.42 -7.68 -18.98
N LEU A 253 22.45 -8.86 -18.38
CA LEU A 253 23.63 -9.39 -17.72
C LEU A 253 24.77 -9.57 -18.70
N TYR A 254 24.52 -10.17 -19.86
CA TYR A 254 25.49 -10.35 -20.94
C TYR A 254 26.11 -9.02 -21.39
N GLU A 255 25.26 -8.03 -21.73
CA GLU A 255 25.68 -6.68 -22.10
C GLU A 255 26.55 -6.02 -21.02
N SER A 256 26.14 -6.16 -19.75
CA SER A 256 26.83 -5.55 -18.62
C SER A 256 28.21 -6.18 -18.40
N ILE A 257 28.31 -7.51 -18.49
CA ILE A 257 29.60 -8.20 -18.39
C ILE A 257 30.49 -7.79 -19.55
N GLN A 258 30.00 -7.85 -20.78
CA GLN A 258 30.74 -7.52 -21.97
C GLN A 258 31.30 -6.09 -21.95
N SER A 259 30.54 -5.13 -21.48
CA SER A 259 30.96 -3.73 -21.39
C SER A 259 31.97 -3.45 -20.27
N ASN A 260 32.00 -4.28 -19.22
CA ASN A 260 32.89 -4.11 -18.07
C ASN A 260 34.13 -5.04 -18.08
N CYS A 261 34.20 -6.01 -19.00
CA CYS A 261 35.39 -6.82 -19.16
C CYS A 261 36.53 -5.97 -19.72
N GLY A 262 37.66 -5.93 -19.01
CA GLY A 262 38.86 -5.26 -19.46
C GLY A 262 39.51 -5.96 -20.67
N LYS A 263 40.58 -5.37 -21.20
CA LYS A 263 41.32 -5.88 -22.39
C LYS A 263 42.48 -6.85 -22.03
N ALA A 264 42.60 -7.22 -20.76
CA ALA A 264 43.69 -8.09 -20.31
C ALA A 264 43.52 -9.56 -20.70
N PHE A 265 42.30 -9.96 -20.98
CA PHE A 265 41.90 -11.32 -21.35
C PHE A 265 41.07 -11.30 -22.65
N ASP A 266 41.18 -12.37 -23.44
CA ASP A 266 40.18 -12.71 -24.44
C ASP A 266 39.00 -13.32 -23.71
N VAL A 267 37.84 -12.63 -23.67
CA VAL A 267 36.70 -13.01 -22.87
C VAL A 267 35.70 -13.81 -23.69
N TYR A 268 35.34 -14.98 -23.17
CA TYR A 268 34.33 -15.90 -23.73
C TYR A 268 33.16 -15.99 -22.78
N LEU A 269 32.02 -15.37 -23.15
CA LEU A 269 30.84 -15.39 -22.36
C LEU A 269 29.94 -16.53 -22.79
N TRP A 270 29.63 -17.42 -21.84
CA TRP A 270 28.70 -18.52 -21.99
C TRP A 270 28.94 -19.46 -23.17
N PRO A 271 30.18 -19.94 -23.35
CA PRO A 271 30.47 -20.86 -24.44
C PRO A 271 29.69 -22.17 -24.22
N GLU A 272 29.11 -22.70 -25.30
CA GLU A 272 28.30 -23.92 -25.24
C GLU A 272 29.17 -25.17 -25.47
N ILE A 273 30.21 -25.08 -26.26
CA ILE A 273 31.11 -26.20 -26.59
C ILE A 273 32.56 -25.80 -26.47
N ALA A 274 33.45 -26.77 -26.29
CA ALA A 274 34.90 -26.52 -26.10
C ALA A 274 35.57 -25.88 -27.32
N SER A 275 35.00 -26.02 -28.52
CA SER A 275 35.48 -25.36 -29.76
C SER A 275 35.24 -23.86 -29.80
N ASP A 276 34.36 -23.33 -28.97
CA ASP A 276 34.09 -21.88 -28.88
C ASP A 276 35.27 -21.13 -28.26
N ILE A 277 36.19 -21.87 -27.61
CA ILE A 277 37.35 -21.32 -26.91
C ILE A 277 38.61 -21.77 -27.66
N PRO A 278 39.26 -20.85 -28.42
CA PRO A 278 40.51 -21.18 -29.16
C PRO A 278 41.61 -21.71 -28.27
N ASP A 279 42.43 -22.61 -28.82
CA ASP A 279 43.62 -23.15 -28.13
C ASP A 279 44.89 -22.44 -28.64
N ASN A 280 45.22 -21.32 -28.01
CA ASN A 280 46.40 -20.49 -28.34
C ASN A 280 47.03 -19.93 -27.07
N LYS A 281 48.13 -19.16 -27.20
CA LYS A 281 48.91 -18.62 -26.08
C LYS A 281 48.28 -17.39 -25.39
N SER A 282 47.18 -16.82 -25.90
CA SER A 282 46.56 -15.67 -25.25
C SER A 282 45.86 -16.06 -23.94
N LEU A 283 45.81 -15.14 -22.99
CA LEU A 283 45.08 -15.35 -21.73
C LEU A 283 43.57 -15.26 -22.00
N LYS A 284 42.85 -16.27 -21.56
CA LYS A 284 41.42 -16.42 -21.80
C LYS A 284 40.65 -16.46 -20.50
N LEU A 285 39.56 -15.69 -20.44
CA LEU A 285 38.59 -15.71 -19.36
C LEU A 285 37.28 -16.26 -19.89
N VAL A 286 36.87 -17.38 -19.37
CA VAL A 286 35.61 -18.04 -19.69
C VAL A 286 34.64 -17.83 -18.52
N LEU A 287 33.49 -17.23 -18.80
CA LEU A 287 32.40 -17.16 -17.85
C LEU A 287 31.33 -18.20 -18.22
N LEU A 288 31.03 -19.10 -17.28
CA LEU A 288 29.96 -20.07 -17.46
C LEU A 288 28.58 -19.39 -17.44
N SER A 289 27.62 -19.96 -18.18
CA SER A 289 26.24 -19.46 -18.17
C SER A 289 25.68 -19.42 -16.75
N PRO A 290 24.82 -18.44 -16.41
CA PRO A 290 24.17 -18.33 -15.10
C PRO A 290 23.42 -19.60 -14.67
N GLU A 291 23.01 -20.43 -15.59
CA GLU A 291 22.32 -21.70 -15.31
C GLU A 291 23.18 -22.64 -14.47
N TYR A 292 24.49 -22.61 -14.65
CA TYR A 292 25.44 -23.40 -13.88
C TYR A 292 25.60 -22.91 -12.42
N ALA A 293 25.12 -21.73 -12.07
CA ALA A 293 25.19 -21.22 -10.70
C ALA A 293 24.45 -22.12 -9.68
N TYR A 294 23.44 -22.85 -10.12
CA TYR A 294 22.61 -23.69 -9.26
C TYR A 294 23.09 -25.12 -9.11
N ASN A 295 24.06 -25.55 -9.91
CA ASN A 295 24.59 -26.91 -9.87
C ASN A 295 26.13 -26.90 -9.90
N PRO A 296 26.79 -26.87 -8.71
CA PRO A 296 28.24 -26.82 -8.62
C PRO A 296 28.95 -28.04 -9.25
N GLU A 297 28.34 -29.24 -9.23
CA GLU A 297 28.92 -30.44 -9.83
C GLU A 297 28.96 -30.31 -11.35
N GLU A 298 27.88 -29.84 -11.95
CA GLU A 298 27.77 -29.63 -13.39
C GLU A 298 28.68 -28.49 -13.83
N SER A 299 28.76 -27.41 -13.04
CA SER A 299 29.70 -26.32 -13.20
C SER A 299 31.16 -26.79 -13.27
N ASN A 300 31.56 -27.63 -12.30
CA ASN A 300 32.90 -28.22 -12.25
C ASN A 300 33.16 -29.17 -13.41
N LYS A 301 32.18 -29.99 -13.78
CA LYS A 301 32.27 -30.86 -14.94
C LYS A 301 32.48 -30.09 -16.22
N ARG A 302 31.71 -28.99 -16.42
CA ARG A 302 31.83 -28.13 -17.58
C ARG A 302 33.19 -27.41 -17.64
N ALA A 303 33.63 -26.85 -16.52
CA ALA A 303 34.94 -26.24 -16.41
C ALA A 303 36.06 -27.25 -16.76
N SER A 304 36.00 -28.48 -16.23
CA SER A 304 36.98 -29.55 -16.53
C SER A 304 36.98 -29.90 -18.02
N GLU A 305 35.83 -29.98 -18.67
CA GLU A 305 35.73 -30.22 -20.10
C GLU A 305 36.45 -29.11 -20.92
N PHE A 306 36.29 -27.87 -20.56
CA PHE A 306 36.97 -26.73 -21.24
C PHE A 306 38.49 -26.74 -21.00
N PHE A 307 38.95 -27.23 -19.83
CA PHE A 307 40.40 -27.42 -19.59
C PHE A 307 40.98 -28.59 -20.36
N GLU A 308 40.22 -29.63 -20.60
CA GLU A 308 40.73 -30.87 -21.24
C GLU A 308 40.63 -30.79 -22.75
N LYS A 309 39.58 -30.19 -23.32
CA LYS A 309 39.27 -30.23 -24.75
C LYS A 309 39.36 -28.88 -25.43
N ALA A 310 39.74 -28.91 -26.70
CA ALA A 310 39.64 -27.84 -27.66
C ALA A 310 39.06 -28.41 -28.96
N GLY A 311 37.74 -28.30 -29.14
CA GLY A 311 37.03 -28.99 -30.20
C GLY A 311 37.06 -30.53 -30.01
N THR A 312 37.51 -31.23 -31.03
CA THR A 312 37.67 -32.70 -31.00
C THR A 312 38.97 -33.20 -30.41
N GLY A 313 39.94 -32.33 -30.14
CA GLY A 313 41.26 -32.66 -29.60
C GLY A 313 41.45 -32.24 -28.15
N PHE A 314 42.61 -32.62 -27.58
CA PHE A 314 43.00 -32.17 -26.25
C PHE A 314 43.57 -30.76 -26.29
N ARG A 315 43.27 -29.95 -25.28
CA ARG A 315 43.80 -28.60 -25.13
C ARG A 315 45.25 -28.63 -24.72
N VAL A 316 46.07 -27.89 -25.45
CA VAL A 316 47.52 -27.75 -25.24
C VAL A 316 47.82 -26.60 -24.25
N TYR A 317 47.20 -25.46 -24.41
CA TYR A 317 47.46 -24.26 -23.60
C TYR A 317 46.48 -24.12 -22.42
N LYS A 318 46.46 -25.14 -21.52
CA LYS A 318 45.58 -25.17 -20.37
C LYS A 318 45.86 -24.06 -19.36
N ASN A 319 47.12 -23.66 -19.20
CA ASN A 319 47.58 -22.67 -18.24
C ASN A 319 47.23 -21.21 -18.63
N THR A 320 46.65 -20.99 -19.79
CA THR A 320 46.16 -19.69 -20.25
C THR A 320 44.69 -19.49 -20.06
N LEU A 321 43.99 -20.51 -19.51
CA LEU A 321 42.55 -20.50 -19.38
C LEU A 321 42.13 -20.27 -17.92
N PHE A 322 41.24 -19.32 -17.70
CA PHE A 322 40.56 -19.07 -16.44
C PHE A 322 39.07 -19.30 -16.64
N VAL A 323 38.45 -20.09 -15.78
CA VAL A 323 37.01 -20.36 -15.84
C VAL A 323 36.36 -19.85 -14.57
N LEU A 324 35.36 -19.01 -14.74
CA LEU A 324 34.57 -18.45 -13.66
C LEU A 324 33.12 -18.96 -13.74
N ALA A 325 32.56 -19.34 -12.61
CA ALA A 325 31.15 -19.62 -12.44
C ALA A 325 30.55 -18.65 -11.42
N LEU A 326 29.28 -18.34 -11.58
CA LEU A 326 28.55 -17.54 -10.61
C LEU A 326 28.16 -18.40 -9.41
N GLU A 327 28.24 -17.82 -8.22
CA GLU A 327 27.68 -18.43 -7.02
C GLU A 327 26.16 -18.18 -6.99
N SER A 328 25.37 -19.20 -6.63
CA SER A 328 23.89 -19.15 -6.69
C SER A 328 23.28 -18.01 -5.87
N ALA A 329 23.77 -17.78 -4.65
CA ALA A 329 23.26 -16.71 -3.80
C ALA A 329 23.55 -15.32 -4.37
N GLN A 330 24.75 -15.13 -4.96
CA GLN A 330 25.14 -13.88 -5.60
C GLN A 330 24.34 -13.64 -6.89
N TYR A 331 24.11 -14.69 -7.67
CA TYR A 331 23.31 -14.59 -8.89
C TYR A 331 21.85 -14.23 -8.60
N LEU A 332 21.23 -14.80 -7.55
CA LEU A 332 19.88 -14.42 -7.13
C LEU A 332 19.77 -12.93 -6.79
N ASN A 333 20.72 -12.41 -6.03
CA ASN A 333 20.76 -11.00 -5.66
C ASN A 333 20.97 -10.09 -6.87
N LEU A 334 21.87 -10.48 -7.77
CA LEU A 334 22.14 -9.76 -9.02
C LEU A 334 20.92 -9.75 -9.93
N SER A 335 20.25 -10.90 -10.09
CA SER A 335 19.04 -11.04 -10.90
C SER A 335 17.92 -10.14 -10.40
N LYS A 336 17.68 -10.11 -9.08
CA LYS A 336 16.71 -9.18 -8.47
C LYS A 336 17.06 -7.72 -8.73
N SER A 337 18.33 -7.36 -8.57
CA SER A 337 18.81 -5.99 -8.81
C SER A 337 18.67 -5.58 -10.27
N LEU A 338 18.99 -6.48 -11.21
CA LEU A 338 18.84 -6.24 -12.66
C LEU A 338 17.35 -6.12 -13.03
N LYS A 339 16.50 -6.96 -12.46
CA LYS A 339 15.05 -6.91 -12.67
C LYS A 339 14.49 -5.55 -12.27
N ARG A 340 14.85 -5.09 -11.06
CA ARG A 340 14.47 -3.76 -10.57
C ARG A 340 15.05 -2.63 -11.42
N PHE A 341 16.31 -2.74 -11.82
CA PHE A 341 16.94 -1.75 -12.70
C PHE A 341 16.23 -1.64 -14.05
N LEU A 342 15.88 -2.76 -14.67
CA LEU A 342 15.14 -2.78 -15.93
C LEU A 342 13.75 -2.17 -15.76
N ALA A 343 13.05 -2.49 -14.66
CA ALA A 343 11.75 -1.93 -14.34
C ALA A 343 11.76 -0.39 -14.16
N ILE A 344 12.86 0.16 -13.70
CA ILE A 344 13.01 1.63 -13.56
C ILE A 344 13.30 2.29 -14.93
N LEU A 345 13.90 1.58 -15.87
CA LEU A 345 14.21 2.11 -17.20
C LEU A 345 13.01 2.12 -18.16
N GLU A 346 12.00 1.25 -17.90
CA GLU A 346 10.75 1.20 -18.67
C GLU A 346 9.68 2.17 -18.16
#